data_75300fe80958130e5b21a513ddee5612
#
_entry.id   75300fe80958130e5b21a513ddee5612
#
_cell.length_a   1.000
_cell.length_b   1.000
_cell.length_c   1.000
_cell.angle_alpha   90.00
_cell.angle_beta   90.00
_cell.angle_gamma   90.00
#
_symmetry.space_group_name_H-M   'P 1'
#
loop_
_entity.id
_entity.type
_entity.pdbx_description
1 polymer ?
#
loop_
_entity_poly.entity_id
_entity_poly.type
_entity_poly.pdbx_seq_one_letter_code
_entity_poly.pdbx_strand_id
1 'polypeptide(L)'
;MSRCISNNEIETLGQALMKQYIETMNLKHVFCMDIEGFVTDFLGLPIEYESIAEEQTGEEKETKKLGFLSDGITKLKVVLNGIVQEVTYPRDTIVIDKMLLNPEESGRKRFTIAHEAGHYIMVKHCSLSAQASFHREFDSTAVYSPRMMKQLYDMNERYANRAAACLLLPADLMSRLIRSFNKGRPVRIFPGNVLAEKEKLLIKKMADAAGTTNATLFYRLRELHLFQEHPMDEYLRECILKKGVVYAKDLPFI
;
A
#
# COMPACT_ATOMS: atom_id res chain seq x y z
N MET A 1 -17.38 -15.38 -17.91
CA MET A 1 -17.09 -15.47 -16.47
C MET A 1 -15.65 -14.97 -16.28
N SER A 2 -15.44 -13.87 -15.56
CA SER A 2 -14.10 -13.41 -15.22
C SER A 2 -13.43 -14.43 -14.28
N ARG A 3 -12.23 -14.88 -14.62
CA ARG A 3 -11.45 -15.80 -13.80
C ARG A 3 -11.14 -15.11 -12.46
N CYS A 4 -11.44 -15.78 -11.35
CA CYS A 4 -10.99 -15.32 -10.04
C CYS A 4 -9.48 -15.63 -9.90
N ILE A 5 -8.69 -14.61 -9.63
CA ILE A 5 -7.23 -14.74 -9.44
C ILE A 5 -6.97 -14.97 -7.97
N SER A 6 -6.20 -15.98 -7.65
CA SER A 6 -5.82 -16.26 -6.27
C SER A 6 -4.72 -15.31 -5.76
N ASN A 7 -4.67 -15.12 -4.45
CA ASN A 7 -3.60 -14.35 -3.82
C ASN A 7 -2.21 -14.91 -4.12
N ASN A 8 -2.11 -16.24 -4.26
CA ASN A 8 -0.84 -16.90 -4.56
C ASN A 8 -0.37 -16.65 -6.00
N GLU A 9 -1.30 -16.57 -6.96
CA GLU A 9 -0.98 -16.22 -8.35
C GLU A 9 -0.45 -14.78 -8.44
N ILE A 10 -1.08 -13.82 -7.73
CA ILE A 10 -0.60 -12.43 -7.67
C ILE A 10 0.79 -12.35 -7.04
N GLU A 11 0.99 -13.07 -5.94
CA GLU A 11 2.29 -13.14 -5.25
C GLU A 11 3.39 -13.68 -6.17
N THR A 12 3.12 -14.80 -6.85
CA THR A 12 4.06 -15.44 -7.77
C THR A 12 4.41 -14.52 -8.93
N LEU A 13 3.42 -13.85 -9.51
CA LEU A 13 3.61 -12.90 -10.60
C LEU A 13 4.42 -11.68 -10.14
N GLY A 14 4.04 -11.08 -9.02
CA GLY A 14 4.75 -9.91 -8.48
C GLY A 14 6.21 -10.23 -8.14
N GLN A 15 6.48 -11.37 -7.51
CA GLN A 15 7.84 -11.82 -7.23
C GLN A 15 8.66 -12.07 -8.51
N ALA A 16 8.06 -12.70 -9.52
CA ALA A 16 8.73 -12.95 -10.79
C ALA A 16 9.12 -11.65 -11.50
N LEU A 17 8.20 -10.68 -11.57
CA LEU A 17 8.45 -9.38 -12.19
C LEU A 17 9.53 -8.60 -11.44
N MET A 18 9.46 -8.56 -10.11
CA MET A 18 10.46 -7.85 -9.30
C MET A 18 11.84 -8.51 -9.37
N LYS A 19 11.90 -9.84 -9.40
CA LYS A 19 13.16 -10.56 -9.62
C LYS A 19 13.77 -10.21 -10.98
N GLN A 20 12.96 -10.24 -12.04
CA GLN A 20 13.42 -9.89 -13.39
C GLN A 20 13.91 -8.43 -13.45
N TYR A 21 13.19 -7.48 -12.81
CA TYR A 21 13.61 -6.09 -12.72
C TYR A 21 14.96 -5.93 -12.01
N ILE A 22 15.10 -6.56 -10.83
CA ILE A 22 16.35 -6.52 -10.05
C ILE A 22 17.53 -7.09 -10.86
N GLU A 23 17.33 -8.18 -11.57
CA GLU A 23 18.36 -8.81 -12.41
C GLU A 23 18.71 -7.91 -13.61
N THR A 24 17.70 -7.38 -14.32
CA THR A 24 17.89 -6.53 -15.50
C THR A 24 18.64 -5.24 -15.17
N MET A 25 18.28 -4.61 -14.04
CA MET A 25 18.89 -3.35 -13.59
C MET A 25 20.15 -3.57 -12.71
N ASN A 26 20.58 -4.82 -12.51
CA ASN A 26 21.73 -5.20 -11.68
C ASN A 26 21.69 -4.57 -10.27
N LEU A 27 20.52 -4.52 -9.66
CA LEU A 27 20.32 -3.92 -8.35
C LEU A 27 20.83 -4.84 -7.24
N LYS A 28 21.65 -4.29 -6.33
CA LYS A 28 22.26 -5.05 -5.21
C LYS A 28 21.81 -4.47 -3.88
N HIS A 29 21.49 -5.34 -2.93
CA HIS A 29 21.23 -4.98 -1.52
C HIS A 29 20.15 -3.91 -1.29
N VAL A 30 19.09 -3.93 -2.08
CA VAL A 30 18.03 -2.93 -2.01
C VAL A 30 17.07 -3.25 -0.85
N PHE A 31 16.85 -2.28 0.05
CA PHE A 31 15.76 -2.29 1.03
C PHE A 31 14.54 -1.49 0.58
N CYS A 32 14.73 -0.56 -0.34
CA CYS A 32 13.67 0.27 -0.90
C CYS A 32 13.62 0.04 -2.41
N MET A 33 12.54 -0.59 -2.89
CA MET A 33 12.37 -0.87 -4.33
C MET A 33 12.14 0.44 -5.09
N ASP A 34 12.89 0.69 -6.15
CA ASP A 34 12.63 1.82 -7.04
C ASP A 34 11.39 1.53 -7.90
N ILE A 35 10.23 1.94 -7.40
CA ILE A 35 8.95 1.68 -8.07
C ILE A 35 8.74 2.59 -9.28
N GLU A 36 9.28 3.82 -9.26
CA GLU A 36 9.19 4.71 -10.42
C GLU A 36 10.01 4.14 -11.58
N GLY A 37 11.28 3.78 -11.36
CA GLY A 37 12.09 3.12 -12.37
C GLY A 37 11.53 1.76 -12.82
N PHE A 38 10.92 0.98 -11.91
CA PHE A 38 10.20 -0.23 -12.31
C PHE A 38 9.08 0.07 -13.30
N VAL A 39 8.31 1.13 -13.05
CA VAL A 39 7.17 1.50 -13.90
C VAL A 39 7.65 2.11 -15.23
N THR A 40 8.59 3.06 -15.18
CA THR A 40 9.02 3.79 -16.38
C THR A 40 9.98 2.99 -17.25
N ASP A 41 11.01 2.40 -16.64
CA ASP A 41 12.14 1.83 -17.39
C ASP A 41 11.93 0.33 -17.69
N PHE A 42 11.21 -0.38 -16.81
CA PHE A 42 10.98 -1.82 -16.98
C PHE A 42 9.61 -2.13 -17.58
N LEU A 43 8.52 -1.50 -17.10
CA LEU A 43 7.20 -1.69 -17.70
C LEU A 43 6.98 -0.79 -18.91
N GLY A 44 7.72 0.30 -19.06
CA GLY A 44 7.59 1.27 -20.17
C GLY A 44 6.34 2.14 -20.08
N LEU A 45 5.82 2.38 -18.85
CA LEU A 45 4.62 3.18 -18.64
C LEU A 45 5.01 4.62 -18.28
N PRO A 46 4.45 5.64 -18.95
CA PRO A 46 4.68 7.02 -18.56
C PRO A 46 3.97 7.35 -17.25
N ILE A 47 4.62 8.16 -16.41
CA ILE A 47 4.05 8.71 -15.18
C ILE A 47 3.93 10.22 -15.35
N GLU A 48 2.71 10.74 -15.14
CA GLU A 48 2.39 12.15 -15.16
C GLU A 48 1.95 12.62 -13.77
N TYR A 49 2.29 13.84 -13.41
CA TYR A 49 1.93 14.43 -12.14
C TYR A 49 0.99 15.61 -12.36
N GLU A 50 -0.25 15.50 -11.87
CA GLU A 50 -1.28 16.50 -12.08
C GLU A 50 -2.05 16.85 -10.80
N SER A 51 -2.61 18.06 -10.73
CA SER A 51 -3.53 18.41 -9.66
C SER A 51 -4.90 17.83 -10.00
N ILE A 52 -5.21 16.65 -9.46
CA ILE A 52 -6.47 15.95 -9.73
C ILE A 52 -7.60 16.73 -9.02
N ALA A 53 -8.63 17.12 -9.78
CA ALA A 53 -9.76 17.84 -9.23
C ALA A 53 -10.67 16.92 -8.41
N GLU A 54 -11.10 17.40 -7.24
CA GLU A 54 -12.11 16.72 -6.42
C GLU A 54 -13.49 16.92 -7.04
N GLU A 55 -14.27 15.85 -7.16
CA GLU A 55 -15.67 15.95 -7.57
C GLU A 55 -16.51 16.28 -6.33
N GLN A 56 -17.14 17.45 -6.35
CA GLN A 56 -18.17 17.78 -5.36
C GLN A 56 -19.51 17.26 -5.87
N THR A 57 -19.93 16.10 -5.47
CA THR A 57 -21.25 15.55 -5.73
C THR A 57 -22.10 15.62 -4.46
N GLY A 58 -22.79 16.74 -4.26
CA GLY A 58 -23.81 16.89 -3.22
C GLY A 58 -23.27 16.77 -1.79
N GLU A 59 -24.06 16.14 -0.90
CA GLU A 59 -23.77 16.00 0.53
C GLU A 59 -22.71 14.92 0.87
N GLU A 60 -22.30 14.09 -0.09
CA GLU A 60 -21.29 13.06 0.12
C GLU A 60 -19.89 13.62 -0.12
N LYS A 61 -19.04 13.61 0.90
CA LYS A 61 -17.61 13.84 0.76
C LYS A 61 -17.03 12.71 -0.10
N GLU A 62 -16.80 12.96 -1.38
CA GLU A 62 -16.05 12.01 -2.19
C GLU A 62 -14.60 11.93 -1.71
N THR A 63 -14.09 10.72 -1.65
CA THR A 63 -12.68 10.49 -1.31
C THR A 63 -11.79 11.02 -2.41
N LYS A 64 -10.70 11.68 -2.01
CA LYS A 64 -9.73 12.24 -2.94
C LYS A 64 -9.14 11.16 -3.83
N LYS A 65 -9.13 11.43 -5.14
CA LYS A 65 -8.41 10.60 -6.12
C LYS A 65 -6.92 10.91 -6.03
N LEU A 66 -6.11 9.91 -5.82
CA LEU A 66 -4.65 10.03 -5.68
C LEU A 66 -3.90 9.56 -6.93
N GLY A 67 -4.50 8.64 -7.69
CA GLY A 67 -3.94 8.07 -8.88
C GLY A 67 -5.00 7.72 -9.90
N PHE A 68 -4.57 7.54 -11.13
CA PHE A 68 -5.40 7.17 -12.27
C PHE A 68 -4.55 6.43 -13.29
N LEU A 69 -5.00 5.24 -13.71
CA LEU A 69 -4.48 4.56 -14.88
C LEU A 69 -5.40 4.83 -16.08
N SER A 70 -4.85 5.45 -17.13
CA SER A 70 -5.62 5.83 -18.31
C SER A 70 -5.90 4.63 -19.20
N ASP A 71 -7.15 4.53 -19.67
CA ASP A 71 -7.58 3.63 -20.73
C ASP A 71 -7.50 4.26 -22.15
N GLY A 72 -7.05 5.53 -22.24
CA GLY A 72 -6.97 6.31 -23.47
C GLY A 72 -8.30 6.97 -23.89
N ILE A 73 -9.38 6.80 -23.13
CA ILE A 73 -10.73 7.28 -23.48
C ILE A 73 -11.34 8.09 -22.33
N THR A 74 -11.23 7.58 -21.13
CA THR A 74 -11.82 8.21 -19.93
C THR A 74 -11.11 9.51 -19.63
N LYS A 75 -11.90 10.58 -19.43
CA LYS A 75 -11.39 11.90 -19.09
C LYS A 75 -11.15 12.00 -17.59
N LEU A 76 -10.01 12.54 -17.22
CA LEU A 76 -9.66 12.91 -15.85
C LEU A 76 -9.88 14.42 -15.67
N LYS A 77 -10.55 14.82 -14.60
CA LYS A 77 -10.66 16.23 -14.22
C LYS A 77 -9.41 16.66 -13.48
N VAL A 78 -8.71 17.64 -14.01
CA VAL A 78 -7.48 18.21 -13.44
C VAL A 78 -7.59 19.72 -13.31
N VAL A 79 -6.85 20.31 -12.38
CA VAL A 79 -6.79 21.77 -12.19
C VAL A 79 -5.58 22.30 -12.94
N LEU A 80 -5.82 22.99 -14.05
CA LEU A 80 -4.80 23.67 -14.84
C LEU A 80 -5.00 25.18 -14.73
N ASN A 81 -3.98 25.89 -14.25
CA ASN A 81 -4.04 27.35 -14.05
C ASN A 81 -5.25 27.82 -13.21
N GLY A 82 -5.62 27.05 -12.20
CA GLY A 82 -6.76 27.33 -11.31
C GLY A 82 -8.13 27.00 -11.89
N ILE A 83 -8.21 26.42 -13.09
CA ILE A 83 -9.46 26.06 -13.77
C ILE A 83 -9.53 24.53 -13.89
N VAL A 84 -10.69 23.98 -13.53
CA VAL A 84 -10.94 22.53 -13.72
C VAL A 84 -11.18 22.25 -15.20
N GLN A 85 -10.39 21.34 -15.75
CA GLN A 85 -10.48 20.90 -17.15
C GLN A 85 -10.54 19.38 -17.21
N GLU A 86 -11.23 18.87 -18.23
CA GLU A 86 -11.26 17.44 -18.54
C GLU A 86 -10.14 17.13 -19.54
N VAL A 87 -9.20 16.26 -19.17
CA VAL A 87 -8.07 15.87 -19.98
C VAL A 87 -8.11 14.36 -20.22
N THR A 88 -7.84 13.93 -21.44
CA THR A 88 -7.65 12.53 -21.79
C THR A 88 -6.15 12.28 -21.93
N TYR A 89 -5.65 11.28 -21.22
CA TYR A 89 -4.25 10.85 -21.29
C TYR A 89 -4.10 9.66 -22.26
N PRO A 90 -2.94 9.48 -22.86
CA PRO A 90 -2.66 8.28 -23.65
C PRO A 90 -2.94 7.03 -22.82
N ARG A 91 -3.33 5.94 -23.48
CA ARG A 91 -3.55 4.65 -22.82
C ARG A 91 -2.31 4.20 -22.05
N ASP A 92 -2.51 3.56 -20.93
CA ASP A 92 -1.46 3.03 -20.04
C ASP A 92 -0.58 4.12 -19.40
N THR A 93 -1.01 5.41 -19.43
CA THR A 93 -0.40 6.49 -18.66
C THR A 93 -0.89 6.43 -17.21
N ILE A 94 0.04 6.46 -16.26
CA ILE A 94 -0.25 6.59 -14.84
C ILE A 94 -0.21 8.08 -14.48
N VAL A 95 -1.32 8.61 -13.96
CA VAL A 95 -1.41 10.00 -13.49
C VAL A 95 -1.49 10.00 -11.98
N ILE A 96 -0.61 10.76 -11.32
CA ILE A 96 -0.47 10.84 -9.87
C ILE A 96 -0.78 12.26 -9.40
N ASP A 97 -1.55 12.39 -8.32
CA ASP A 97 -1.85 13.71 -7.76
C ASP A 97 -0.59 14.41 -7.25
N LYS A 98 -0.41 15.68 -7.65
CA LYS A 98 0.75 16.51 -7.29
C LYS A 98 0.95 16.68 -5.77
N MET A 99 -0.09 16.53 -4.95
CA MET A 99 0.07 16.56 -3.50
C MET A 99 1.03 15.49 -2.99
N LEU A 100 1.10 14.35 -3.69
CA LEU A 100 1.97 13.24 -3.32
C LEU A 100 3.46 13.51 -3.61
N LEU A 101 3.80 14.63 -4.26
CA LEU A 101 5.19 15.09 -4.41
C LEU A 101 5.76 15.68 -3.12
N ASN A 102 4.91 15.98 -2.13
CA ASN A 102 5.39 16.36 -0.80
C ASN A 102 6.24 15.21 -0.20
N PRO A 103 7.44 15.49 0.30
CA PRO A 103 8.32 14.47 0.90
C PRO A 103 7.66 13.63 2.00
N GLU A 104 6.75 14.21 2.77
CA GLU A 104 6.00 13.50 3.82
C GLU A 104 5.05 12.44 3.25
N GLU A 105 4.62 12.59 2.00
CA GLU A 105 3.73 11.67 1.30
C GLU A 105 4.47 10.60 0.47
N SER A 106 5.80 10.54 0.57
CA SER A 106 6.62 9.64 -0.24
C SER A 106 6.15 8.18 -0.20
N GLY A 107 5.81 7.65 0.97
CA GLY A 107 5.31 6.28 1.10
C GLY A 107 3.96 6.07 0.41
N ARG A 108 3.07 7.08 0.46
CA ARG A 108 1.77 7.06 -0.23
C ARG A 108 1.95 7.20 -1.75
N LYS A 109 2.82 8.11 -2.20
CA LYS A 109 3.18 8.26 -3.61
C LYS A 109 3.59 6.91 -4.20
N ARG A 110 4.54 6.26 -3.55
CA ARG A 110 5.07 4.97 -3.99
C ARG A 110 4.00 3.89 -4.03
N PHE A 111 3.12 3.84 -3.02
CA PHE A 111 2.01 2.90 -3.00
C PHE A 111 1.01 3.18 -4.13
N THR A 112 0.67 4.43 -4.38
CA THR A 112 -0.25 4.81 -5.47
C THR A 112 0.32 4.43 -6.83
N ILE A 113 1.60 4.71 -7.09
CA ILE A 113 2.26 4.28 -8.34
C ILE A 113 2.23 2.76 -8.50
N ALA A 114 2.58 2.02 -7.45
CA ALA A 114 2.56 0.56 -7.45
C ALA A 114 1.14 0.00 -7.66
N HIS A 115 0.12 0.67 -7.13
CA HIS A 115 -1.28 0.30 -7.26
C HIS A 115 -1.76 0.43 -8.72
N GLU A 116 -1.48 1.57 -9.36
CA GLU A 116 -1.84 1.78 -10.78
C GLU A 116 -1.06 0.82 -11.69
N ALA A 117 0.21 0.57 -11.41
CA ALA A 117 0.98 -0.47 -12.08
C ALA A 117 0.38 -1.87 -11.85
N GLY A 118 -0.17 -2.12 -10.66
CA GLY A 118 -0.90 -3.34 -10.31
C GLY A 118 -2.11 -3.56 -11.23
N HIS A 119 -2.92 -2.54 -11.49
CA HIS A 119 -4.02 -2.62 -12.46
C HIS A 119 -3.52 -3.01 -13.85
N TYR A 120 -2.48 -2.34 -14.33
CA TYR A 120 -1.88 -2.66 -15.62
C TYR A 120 -1.39 -4.12 -15.70
N ILE A 121 -0.64 -4.56 -14.69
CA ILE A 121 -0.11 -5.92 -14.62
C ILE A 121 -1.24 -6.96 -14.60
N MET A 122 -2.30 -6.73 -13.84
CA MET A 122 -3.44 -7.64 -13.77
C MET A 122 -4.19 -7.73 -15.11
N VAL A 123 -4.37 -6.62 -15.81
CA VAL A 123 -4.95 -6.62 -17.15
C VAL A 123 -4.07 -7.40 -18.13
N LYS A 124 -2.77 -7.13 -18.14
CA LYS A 124 -1.84 -7.68 -19.12
C LYS A 124 -1.56 -9.18 -18.93
N HIS A 125 -1.45 -9.63 -17.69
CA HIS A 125 -1.03 -11.00 -17.36
C HIS A 125 -2.15 -11.92 -16.91
N CYS A 126 -3.27 -11.36 -16.45
CA CYS A 126 -4.37 -12.14 -15.88
C CYS A 126 -5.65 -12.06 -16.71
N SER A 127 -5.59 -11.49 -17.92
CA SER A 127 -6.73 -11.37 -18.85
C SER A 127 -7.96 -10.68 -18.24
N LEU A 128 -7.73 -9.72 -17.35
CA LEU A 128 -8.80 -8.86 -16.86
C LEU A 128 -9.18 -7.80 -17.89
N SER A 129 -10.42 -7.32 -17.83
CA SER A 129 -10.86 -6.24 -18.73
C SER A 129 -10.11 -4.95 -18.43
N ALA A 130 -9.52 -4.35 -19.44
CA ALA A 130 -8.92 -3.02 -19.34
C ALA A 130 -10.03 -1.99 -19.08
N GLN A 131 -9.99 -1.33 -17.95
CA GLN A 131 -10.88 -0.24 -17.57
C GLN A 131 -10.04 0.86 -16.93
N ALA A 132 -10.46 2.12 -17.08
CA ALA A 132 -9.87 3.19 -16.29
C ALA A 132 -10.03 2.87 -14.82
N SER A 133 -8.96 3.00 -14.06
CA SER A 133 -8.97 2.82 -12.63
C SER A 133 -8.64 4.14 -11.92
N PHE A 134 -9.19 4.32 -10.73
CA PHE A 134 -8.97 5.48 -9.90
C PHE A 134 -8.61 5.03 -8.50
N HIS A 135 -7.38 5.24 -8.09
CA HIS A 135 -7.01 5.04 -6.71
C HIS A 135 -7.56 6.16 -5.83
N ARG A 136 -8.34 5.79 -4.83
CA ARG A 136 -8.98 6.71 -3.89
C ARG A 136 -8.44 6.52 -2.47
N GLU A 137 -8.34 7.62 -1.74
CA GLU A 137 -8.02 7.56 -0.33
C GLU A 137 -9.19 6.95 0.46
N PHE A 138 -8.87 5.96 1.30
CA PHE A 138 -9.84 5.43 2.25
C PHE A 138 -9.75 6.21 3.56
N ASP A 139 -10.83 6.91 3.93
CA ASP A 139 -10.99 7.58 5.22
C ASP A 139 -11.89 6.73 6.12
N SER A 140 -11.31 6.12 7.15
CA SER A 140 -12.05 5.27 8.10
C SER A 140 -13.09 6.02 8.92
N THR A 141 -13.07 7.36 8.90
CA THR A 141 -14.04 8.21 9.61
C THR A 141 -15.18 8.68 8.71
N ALA A 142 -15.07 8.50 7.40
CA ALA A 142 -16.08 8.89 6.44
C ALA A 142 -17.22 7.86 6.32
N VAL A 143 -18.42 8.37 6.07
CA VAL A 143 -19.58 7.53 5.74
C VAL A 143 -19.66 7.40 4.21
N TYR A 144 -19.58 6.17 3.74
CA TYR A 144 -19.63 5.88 2.30
C TYR A 144 -21.00 5.38 1.88
N SER A 145 -21.46 5.80 0.68
CA SER A 145 -22.64 5.21 0.08
C SER A 145 -22.40 3.73 -0.29
N PRO A 146 -23.46 2.91 -0.40
CA PRO A 146 -23.35 1.51 -0.86
C PRO A 146 -22.64 1.39 -2.23
N ARG A 147 -22.83 2.37 -3.12
CA ARG A 147 -22.17 2.42 -4.43
C ARG A 147 -20.67 2.65 -4.28
N MET A 148 -20.26 3.59 -3.43
CA MET A 148 -18.86 3.89 -3.13
C MET A 148 -18.17 2.71 -2.45
N MET A 149 -18.83 2.08 -1.47
CA MET A 149 -18.33 0.87 -0.82
C MET A 149 -18.09 -0.25 -1.83
N LYS A 150 -19.03 -0.46 -2.77
CA LYS A 150 -18.85 -1.46 -3.83
C LYS A 150 -17.62 -1.18 -4.69
N GLN A 151 -17.36 0.07 -5.04
CA GLN A 151 -16.18 0.45 -5.81
C GLN A 151 -14.88 0.23 -5.02
N LEU A 152 -14.84 0.64 -3.75
CA LEU A 152 -13.67 0.44 -2.88
C LEU A 152 -13.33 -1.03 -2.61
N TYR A 153 -14.35 -1.89 -2.62
CA TYR A 153 -14.20 -3.34 -2.40
C TYR A 153 -14.29 -4.17 -3.68
N ASP A 154 -14.22 -3.54 -4.86
CA ASP A 154 -14.13 -4.26 -6.13
C ASP A 154 -12.96 -5.25 -6.10
N MET A 155 -13.15 -6.40 -6.74
CA MET A 155 -12.10 -7.41 -6.83
C MET A 155 -10.85 -6.90 -7.54
N ASN A 156 -11.01 -6.02 -8.53
CA ASN A 156 -9.89 -5.42 -9.26
C ASN A 156 -9.05 -4.52 -8.34
N GLU A 157 -9.70 -3.72 -7.49
CA GLU A 157 -9.02 -2.90 -6.47
C GLU A 157 -8.25 -3.76 -5.47
N ARG A 158 -8.85 -4.88 -5.04
CA ARG A 158 -8.16 -5.82 -4.14
C ARG A 158 -6.95 -6.47 -4.81
N TYR A 159 -7.05 -6.82 -6.08
CA TYR A 159 -5.92 -7.36 -6.85
C TYR A 159 -4.81 -6.32 -7.02
N ALA A 160 -5.16 -5.08 -7.36
CA ALA A 160 -4.19 -3.99 -7.49
C ALA A 160 -3.49 -3.67 -6.17
N ASN A 161 -4.24 -3.57 -5.06
CA ASN A 161 -3.68 -3.39 -3.72
C ASN A 161 -2.69 -4.51 -3.35
N ARG A 162 -3.05 -5.76 -3.66
CA ARG A 162 -2.18 -6.91 -3.43
C ARG A 162 -0.93 -6.87 -4.29
N ALA A 163 -1.09 -6.58 -5.57
CA ALA A 163 0.03 -6.42 -6.49
C ALA A 163 0.98 -5.31 -6.02
N ALA A 164 0.45 -4.14 -5.64
CA ALA A 164 1.24 -3.05 -5.09
C ALA A 164 2.08 -3.48 -3.87
N ALA A 165 1.46 -4.20 -2.94
CA ALA A 165 2.17 -4.72 -1.77
C ALA A 165 3.29 -5.70 -2.17
N CYS A 166 3.05 -6.59 -3.15
CA CYS A 166 4.06 -7.51 -3.66
C CYS A 166 5.22 -6.80 -4.38
N LEU A 167 4.92 -5.74 -5.14
CA LEU A 167 5.93 -4.97 -5.87
C LEU A 167 6.81 -4.16 -4.93
N LEU A 168 6.22 -3.48 -3.95
CA LEU A 168 6.97 -2.65 -2.98
C LEU A 168 7.74 -3.48 -1.97
N LEU A 169 7.15 -4.60 -1.52
CA LEU A 169 7.62 -5.42 -0.43
C LEU A 169 7.66 -6.91 -0.83
N PRO A 170 8.48 -7.30 -1.82
CA PRO A 170 8.64 -8.70 -2.19
C PRO A 170 9.03 -9.55 -0.97
N ALA A 171 8.65 -10.83 -0.95
CA ALA A 171 8.89 -11.71 0.19
C ALA A 171 10.37 -11.83 0.59
N ASP A 172 11.29 -11.81 -0.40
CA ASP A 172 12.73 -11.81 -0.15
C ASP A 172 13.20 -10.54 0.53
N LEU A 173 12.66 -9.37 0.14
CA LEU A 173 12.91 -8.10 0.81
C LEU A 173 12.41 -8.14 2.24
N MET A 174 11.18 -8.63 2.46
CA MET A 174 10.61 -8.77 3.80
C MET A 174 11.46 -9.69 4.70
N SER A 175 11.95 -10.78 4.15
CA SER A 175 12.88 -11.69 4.86
C SER A 175 14.18 -10.98 5.26
N ARG A 176 14.73 -10.13 4.39
CA ARG A 176 15.92 -9.32 4.70
C ARG A 176 15.63 -8.25 5.75
N LEU A 177 14.49 -7.56 5.66
CA LEU A 177 14.07 -6.57 6.67
C LEU A 177 13.94 -7.23 8.06
N ILE A 178 13.23 -8.34 8.17
CA ILE A 178 13.08 -9.08 9.43
C ILE A 178 14.44 -9.52 9.97
N ARG A 179 15.34 -10.01 9.10
CA ARG A 179 16.69 -10.43 9.53
C ARG A 179 17.49 -9.24 10.06
N SER A 180 17.45 -8.11 9.37
CA SER A 180 18.26 -6.93 9.72
C SER A 180 17.72 -6.18 10.94
N PHE A 181 16.41 -6.03 11.05
CA PHE A 181 15.79 -5.19 12.09
C PHE A 181 15.29 -5.99 13.30
N ASN A 182 14.95 -7.27 13.13
CA ASN A 182 14.41 -8.14 14.20
C ASN A 182 15.19 -9.45 14.39
N LYS A 183 16.43 -9.53 13.91
CA LYS A 183 17.29 -10.71 14.05
C LYS A 183 16.66 -12.00 13.50
N GLY A 184 15.86 -11.90 12.45
CA GLY A 184 15.15 -13.01 11.83
C GLY A 184 13.91 -13.52 12.59
N ARG A 185 13.50 -12.87 13.69
CA ARG A 185 12.34 -13.28 14.48
C ARG A 185 11.08 -12.63 13.94
N PRO A 186 9.92 -13.31 13.96
CA PRO A 186 8.64 -12.67 13.68
C PRO A 186 8.37 -11.46 14.57
N VAL A 187 7.54 -10.53 14.11
CA VAL A 187 7.11 -9.37 14.90
C VAL A 187 6.02 -9.83 15.87
N ARG A 188 6.12 -9.46 17.13
CA ARG A 188 5.09 -9.80 18.11
C ARG A 188 3.81 -9.00 17.87
N ILE A 189 2.68 -9.65 18.02
CA ILE A 189 1.37 -9.02 17.97
C ILE A 189 0.49 -9.62 19.08
N PHE A 190 -0.44 -8.82 19.60
CA PHE A 190 -1.37 -9.24 20.62
C PHE A 190 -2.80 -9.26 20.09
N PRO A 191 -3.75 -9.95 20.76
CA PRO A 191 -5.14 -10.03 20.31
C PRO A 191 -5.74 -8.67 19.94
N GLY A 192 -6.57 -8.65 18.90
CA GLY A 192 -7.13 -7.40 18.36
C GLY A 192 -6.15 -6.55 17.55
N ASN A 193 -5.04 -7.14 17.06
CA ASN A 193 -3.98 -6.45 16.32
C ASN A 193 -3.23 -5.39 17.13
N VAL A 194 -3.19 -5.55 18.43
CA VAL A 194 -2.49 -4.63 19.33
C VAL A 194 -0.98 -4.83 19.19
N LEU A 195 -0.25 -3.73 19.04
CA LEU A 195 1.21 -3.69 19.04
C LEU A 195 1.71 -2.94 20.26
N ALA A 196 2.70 -3.49 20.96
CA ALA A 196 3.39 -2.73 21.98
C ALA A 196 4.30 -1.66 21.34
N GLU A 197 4.71 -0.65 22.11
CA GLU A 197 5.48 0.49 21.59
C GLU A 197 6.79 0.06 20.89
N LYS A 198 7.42 -1.01 21.38
CA LYS A 198 8.62 -1.57 20.78
C LYS A 198 8.35 -2.10 19.37
N GLU A 199 7.25 -2.79 19.19
CA GLU A 199 6.84 -3.36 17.89
C GLU A 199 6.38 -2.27 16.93
N LYS A 200 5.68 -1.24 17.42
CA LYS A 200 5.32 -0.05 16.62
C LYS A 200 6.57 0.65 16.09
N LEU A 201 7.57 0.85 16.96
CA LEU A 201 8.85 1.46 16.56
C LEU A 201 9.64 0.58 15.59
N LEU A 202 9.59 -0.74 15.76
CA LEU A 202 10.22 -1.70 14.84
C LEU A 202 9.59 -1.63 13.47
N ILE A 203 8.25 -1.66 13.39
CA ILE A 203 7.50 -1.53 12.13
C ILE A 203 7.82 -0.19 11.47
N LYS A 204 7.84 0.90 12.23
CA LYS A 204 8.20 2.21 11.69
C LYS A 204 9.60 2.20 11.06
N LYS A 205 10.61 1.70 11.76
CA LYS A 205 11.98 1.62 11.23
C LYS A 205 12.09 0.78 9.95
N MET A 206 11.39 -0.34 9.90
CA MET A 206 11.35 -1.18 8.70
C MET A 206 10.60 -0.49 7.55
N ALA A 207 9.51 0.20 7.84
CA ALA A 207 8.74 0.96 6.86
C ALA A 207 9.56 2.12 6.27
N ASP A 208 10.23 2.88 7.13
CA ASP A 208 11.13 3.96 6.73
C ASP A 208 12.25 3.42 5.82
N ALA A 209 12.89 2.30 6.20
CA ALA A 209 13.94 1.66 5.40
C ALA A 209 13.44 1.14 4.04
N ALA A 210 12.18 0.70 3.97
CA ALA A 210 11.55 0.21 2.74
C ALA A 210 10.88 1.32 1.91
N GLY A 211 10.89 2.58 2.39
CA GLY A 211 10.22 3.69 1.73
C GLY A 211 8.72 3.50 1.59
N THR A 212 8.06 2.94 2.60
CA THR A 212 6.63 2.64 2.57
C THR A 212 5.92 3.16 3.84
N THR A 213 4.59 3.09 3.86
CA THR A 213 3.84 3.46 5.06
C THR A 213 3.83 2.33 6.10
N ASN A 214 3.66 2.70 7.38
CA ASN A 214 3.49 1.71 8.46
C ASN A 214 2.33 0.75 8.19
N ALA A 215 1.23 1.27 7.63
CA ALA A 215 0.06 0.47 7.28
C ALA A 215 0.39 -0.56 6.20
N THR A 216 1.03 -0.15 5.10
CA THR A 216 1.44 -1.06 4.02
C THR A 216 2.34 -2.17 4.55
N LEU A 217 3.35 -1.82 5.37
CA LEU A 217 4.25 -2.82 5.96
C LEU A 217 3.50 -3.75 6.93
N PHE A 218 2.61 -3.22 7.76
CA PHE A 218 1.81 -4.02 8.70
C PHE A 218 0.97 -5.07 7.97
N TYR A 219 0.22 -4.65 6.95
CA TYR A 219 -0.59 -5.58 6.16
C TYR A 219 0.29 -6.62 5.44
N ARG A 220 1.46 -6.21 4.94
CA ARG A 220 2.38 -7.13 4.29
C ARG A 220 2.98 -8.18 5.25
N LEU A 221 3.34 -7.78 6.46
CA LEU A 221 3.76 -8.71 7.53
C LEU A 221 2.68 -9.75 7.82
N ARG A 222 1.42 -9.31 7.84
CA ARG A 222 0.27 -10.19 8.07
C ARG A 222 0.05 -11.18 6.92
N GLU A 223 0.10 -10.71 5.69
CA GLU A 223 -0.04 -11.54 4.48
C GLU A 223 1.02 -12.64 4.40
N LEU A 224 2.23 -12.33 4.81
CA LEU A 224 3.37 -13.25 4.79
C LEU A 224 3.51 -14.07 6.08
N HIS A 225 2.53 -13.99 6.99
CA HIS A 225 2.54 -14.70 8.29
C HIS A 225 3.81 -14.44 9.13
N LEU A 226 4.32 -13.19 9.08
CA LEU A 226 5.51 -12.75 9.80
C LEU A 226 5.21 -12.15 11.18
N PHE A 227 3.97 -12.27 11.64
CA PHE A 227 3.61 -11.99 13.03
C PHE A 227 3.61 -13.26 13.88
N GLN A 228 3.95 -13.11 15.15
CA GLN A 228 3.80 -14.12 16.18
C GLN A 228 2.82 -13.59 17.23
N GLU A 229 1.72 -14.30 17.43
CA GLU A 229 0.73 -13.94 18.44
C GLU A 229 1.24 -14.27 19.84
N HIS A 230 1.06 -13.31 20.76
CA HIS A 230 1.37 -13.43 22.17
C HIS A 230 0.13 -13.16 23.04
N PRO A 231 0.04 -13.77 24.22
CA PRO A 231 -1.08 -13.55 25.12
C PRO A 231 -1.20 -12.08 25.59
N MET A 232 -2.42 -11.58 25.80
CA MET A 232 -2.69 -10.21 26.21
C MET A 232 -2.11 -9.89 27.60
N ASP A 233 -2.00 -10.89 28.48
CA ASP A 233 -1.41 -10.71 29.81
C ASP A 233 0.09 -10.33 29.75
N GLU A 234 0.84 -10.78 28.75
CA GLU A 234 2.21 -10.32 28.52
C GLU A 234 2.23 -8.83 28.17
N TYR A 235 1.33 -8.38 27.30
CA TYR A 235 1.20 -6.95 26.97
C TYR A 235 0.89 -6.10 28.21
N LEU A 236 -0.06 -6.53 29.03
CA LEU A 236 -0.45 -5.82 30.25
C LEU A 236 0.70 -5.75 31.24
N ARG A 237 1.45 -6.85 31.45
CA ARG A 237 2.66 -6.85 32.29
C ARG A 237 3.71 -5.86 31.79
N GLU A 238 3.98 -5.84 30.47
CA GLU A 238 4.93 -4.89 29.89
C GLU A 238 4.47 -3.43 30.09
N CYS A 239 3.17 -3.15 29.98
CA CYS A 239 2.62 -1.82 30.23
C CYS A 239 2.74 -1.39 31.68
N ILE A 240 2.51 -2.28 32.63
CA ILE A 240 2.63 -2.04 34.07
C ILE A 240 4.08 -1.77 34.44
N LEU A 241 5.01 -2.59 33.98
CA LEU A 241 6.44 -2.44 34.26
C LEU A 241 7.02 -1.15 33.68
N LYS A 242 6.59 -0.73 32.48
CA LYS A 242 7.06 0.51 31.85
C LYS A 242 6.55 1.78 32.51
N LYS A 243 5.37 1.77 33.12
CA LYS A 243 4.80 2.94 33.82
C LYS A 243 5.45 3.22 35.17
N GLY A 244 6.39 2.38 35.62
CA GLY A 244 7.21 2.64 36.82
C GLY A 244 6.40 2.84 38.08
N VAL A 245 5.18 2.38 38.09
CA VAL A 245 4.33 2.51 39.20
C VAL A 245 3.72 1.24 39.47
N VAL A 246 4.06 0.73 40.55
CA VAL A 246 3.34 0.73 41.56
C VAL A 246 2.96 -0.32 42.26
N TYR A 247 3.09 -0.22 43.35
CA TYR A 247 2.18 -0.55 44.43
C TYR A 247 1.63 -1.99 44.34
N ALA A 248 2.59 -2.97 44.41
CA ALA A 248 2.23 -4.32 44.84
C ALA A 248 1.57 -4.34 46.24
N LYS A 249 1.40 -3.16 46.83
CA LYS A 249 0.74 -2.98 48.14
C LYS A 249 -0.74 -2.60 48.06
N ASP A 250 -1.24 -2.24 46.87
CA ASP A 250 -2.60 -1.72 46.71
C ASP A 250 -3.53 -2.61 45.89
N LEU A 251 -3.15 -3.85 45.61
CA LEU A 251 -4.07 -4.85 45.08
C LEU A 251 -4.84 -5.46 46.27
N PRO A 252 -6.15 -5.25 46.37
CA PRO A 252 -6.95 -6.00 47.32
C PRO A 252 -6.87 -7.47 46.98
N PHE A 253 -6.46 -8.26 47.93
CA PHE A 253 -6.60 -9.72 47.87
C PHE A 253 -8.09 -10.05 47.73
N ILE A 254 -8.47 -10.65 46.62
CA ILE A 254 -9.67 -11.44 46.47
C ILE A 254 -9.28 -12.89 46.31
#